data_29b6721f339c032b0f75b398737473bb
#
_entry.id   29b6721f339c032b0f75b398737473bb
#
_cell.length_a   1.000
_cell.length_b   1.000
_cell.length_c   1.000
_cell.angle_alpha   90.00
_cell.angle_beta   90.00
_cell.angle_gamma   90.00
#
_symmetry.space_group_name_H-M   'P 1'
#
loop_
_entity.id
_entity.type
_entity.pdbx_description
1 polymer ?
#
loop_
_entity_poly.entity_id
_entity_poly.type
_entity_poly.pdbx_seq_one_letter_code
_entity_poly.pdbx_strand_id
1 'polypeptide(L)'
;MMSWFWMVVGRRWTRVALAPISLAAVTLAAGTALTHEGSRAPAAVPSELSEPIVPIPLSRALDSKRVGLGEQLFQDVRLSGDRGRSCATCHPLEQGGMDGRPVTAEGTLHARNTPTVFNVGLNSSFNWDGSAVTLEAHAETVLRNPRLMDMTWPELLARLGADAGYVSAFGAAYPNGLTRPNVLDALASFERSLETPDSAFDRYLRGERNALTESERRGYMLFKTYGCATCHQGMNVGGNMFQKFGVFADVDVQQPGIDLGRYHVTGVSRDRQVFRVPSLRNVAVTGPYFHDGRTASLEAAVDTMARVQLGRTLRPGETKLIVEFLHTLTGRYRGRLLGHALPVDR
;
A
#
# COMPACT_ATOMS: atom_id res chain seq x y z
N MET A 1 -59.76 12.01 -17.61
CA MET A 1 -60.24 13.37 -17.31
C MET A 1 -59.05 14.18 -16.83
N MET A 2 -58.70 15.22 -17.60
CA MET A 2 -58.07 16.50 -17.22
C MET A 2 -56.69 16.46 -16.54
N SER A 3 -55.71 17.23 -16.85
CA SER A 3 -55.44 18.27 -17.84
C SER A 3 -54.06 18.86 -17.54
N TRP A 4 -53.24 18.94 -18.51
CA TRP A 4 -52.12 19.83 -18.85
C TRP A 4 -51.94 21.08 -17.99
N PHE A 5 -50.69 21.39 -17.61
CA PHE A 5 -50.16 22.77 -17.62
C PHE A 5 -48.65 22.77 -17.95
N TRP A 6 -48.34 23.37 -19.08
CA TRP A 6 -47.02 23.79 -19.52
C TRP A 6 -46.72 25.19 -18.95
N MET A 7 -45.54 25.38 -18.38
CA MET A 7 -45.04 26.72 -18.09
C MET A 7 -43.73 26.96 -18.83
N VAL A 8 -43.82 27.79 -19.87
CA VAL A 8 -42.72 28.29 -20.69
C VAL A 8 -42.07 29.44 -19.93
N VAL A 9 -40.78 29.34 -19.60
CA VAL A 9 -39.96 30.44 -19.08
C VAL A 9 -39.01 30.92 -20.19
N GLY A 10 -39.30 32.11 -20.73
CA GLY A 10 -38.50 32.74 -21.76
C GLY A 10 -37.16 33.24 -21.24
N ARG A 11 -36.08 32.89 -21.94
CA ARG A 11 -34.76 33.46 -21.74
C ARG A 11 -34.62 34.77 -22.49
N ARG A 12 -34.43 35.86 -21.77
CA ARG A 12 -34.02 37.17 -22.34
C ARG A 12 -32.51 37.13 -22.64
N TRP A 13 -32.17 37.39 -23.89
CA TRP A 13 -30.80 37.64 -24.36
C TRP A 13 -30.44 39.11 -24.13
N THR A 14 -29.42 39.37 -23.29
CA THR A 14 -28.81 40.72 -23.19
C THR A 14 -27.65 40.80 -24.20
N ARG A 15 -27.77 41.79 -25.09
CA ARG A 15 -26.74 42.15 -26.07
C ARG A 15 -25.59 42.86 -25.35
N VAL A 16 -24.38 42.35 -25.48
CA VAL A 16 -23.14 43.02 -25.05
C VAL A 16 -22.63 43.84 -26.22
N ALA A 17 -22.49 45.15 -26.03
CA ALA A 17 -21.95 46.09 -27.01
C ALA A 17 -20.42 46.03 -27.01
N LEU A 18 -19.85 45.91 -28.21
CA LEU A 18 -18.40 46.00 -28.45
C LEU A 18 -18.00 47.47 -28.59
N ALA A 19 -17.05 47.94 -27.79
CA ALA A 19 -16.41 49.26 -27.94
C ALA A 19 -15.16 49.14 -28.84
N PRO A 20 -14.84 50.16 -29.66
CA PRO A 20 -13.72 50.13 -30.59
C PRO A 20 -12.38 50.38 -29.90
N ILE A 21 -11.38 49.58 -30.28
CA ILE A 21 -9.99 49.74 -29.85
C ILE A 21 -9.30 50.75 -30.75
N SER A 22 -8.84 51.87 -30.16
CA SER A 22 -8.04 52.90 -30.86
C SER A 22 -6.58 52.44 -31.01
N LEU A 23 -6.08 52.45 -32.25
CA LEU A 23 -4.66 52.26 -32.57
C LEU A 23 -3.88 53.53 -32.19
N ALA A 24 -2.96 53.43 -31.25
CA ALA A 24 -1.94 54.44 -31.00
C ALA A 24 -0.65 54.08 -31.74
N ALA A 25 -0.20 54.98 -32.61
CA ALA A 25 1.05 54.85 -33.33
C ALA A 25 2.24 55.10 -32.39
N VAL A 26 3.18 54.14 -32.35
CA VAL A 26 4.45 54.28 -31.60
C VAL A 26 5.54 54.67 -32.58
N THR A 27 6.10 55.85 -32.40
CA THR A 27 7.27 56.37 -33.10
C THR A 27 8.56 55.65 -32.66
N LEU A 28 9.33 55.17 -33.64
CA LEU A 28 10.68 54.63 -33.41
C LEU A 28 11.66 55.74 -33.04
N ALA A 29 12.24 55.67 -31.88
CA ALA A 29 13.49 56.37 -31.55
C ALA A 29 14.67 55.39 -31.64
N ALA A 30 15.63 55.68 -32.51
CA ALA A 30 16.87 54.92 -32.62
C ALA A 30 17.76 55.23 -31.40
N GLY A 31 17.99 54.26 -30.56
CA GLY A 31 18.91 54.31 -29.43
C GLY A 31 20.04 53.29 -29.60
N THR A 32 21.25 53.76 -29.43
CA THR A 32 22.55 53.09 -29.55
C THR A 32 22.65 51.83 -28.75
N ALA A 33 23.09 50.74 -29.41
CA ALA A 33 23.32 49.45 -28.80
C ALA A 33 24.58 49.51 -27.88
N LEU A 34 24.35 49.41 -26.57
CA LEU A 34 25.36 48.99 -25.62
C LEU A 34 25.30 47.45 -25.52
N THR A 35 26.36 46.81 -26.00
CA THR A 35 26.58 45.36 -25.85
C THR A 35 26.76 45.02 -24.38
N HIS A 36 25.67 44.60 -23.76
CA HIS A 36 25.74 43.97 -22.45
C HIS A 36 26.06 42.50 -22.69
N GLU A 37 27.26 42.06 -22.33
CA GLU A 37 27.59 40.64 -22.18
C GLU A 37 26.62 40.07 -21.13
N GLY A 38 25.52 39.50 -21.61
CA GLY A 38 24.58 38.81 -20.77
C GLY A 38 25.21 37.59 -20.13
N SER A 39 25.45 37.70 -18.84
CA SER A 39 25.66 36.53 -17.99
C SER A 39 24.56 35.52 -18.29
N ARG A 40 24.89 34.44 -19.00
CA ARG A 40 24.01 33.30 -19.20
C ARG A 40 23.68 32.75 -17.81
N ALA A 41 22.53 33.02 -17.29
CA ALA A 41 21.98 32.28 -16.18
C ALA A 41 22.15 30.78 -16.49
N PRO A 42 22.64 29.97 -15.55
CA PRO A 42 22.76 28.53 -15.77
C PRO A 42 21.36 28.05 -16.18
N ALA A 43 21.33 27.30 -17.30
CA ALA A 43 20.09 26.69 -17.78
C ALA A 43 19.44 25.97 -16.59
N ALA A 44 18.20 26.36 -16.26
CA ALA A 44 17.44 25.68 -15.24
C ALA A 44 17.47 24.18 -15.59
N VAL A 45 18.06 23.40 -14.72
CA VAL A 45 18.00 21.94 -14.79
C VAL A 45 16.50 21.62 -14.94
N PRO A 46 16.08 20.85 -15.95
CA PRO A 46 14.69 20.48 -16.10
C PRO A 46 14.21 19.99 -14.74
N SER A 47 13.10 20.54 -14.24
CA SER A 47 12.49 20.08 -12.99
C SER A 47 12.50 18.57 -13.04
N GLU A 48 13.27 17.93 -12.16
CA GLU A 48 13.27 16.48 -12.02
C GLU A 48 11.81 16.11 -11.94
N LEU A 49 11.32 15.36 -12.95
CA LEU A 49 9.97 14.80 -12.93
C LEU A 49 9.88 14.11 -11.59
N SER A 50 9.01 14.60 -10.69
CA SER A 50 8.98 14.11 -9.32
C SER A 50 8.81 12.60 -9.39
N GLU A 51 9.79 11.86 -8.83
CA GLU A 51 9.75 10.42 -8.86
C GLU A 51 8.42 9.92 -8.23
N PRO A 52 7.72 9.00 -8.86
CA PRO A 52 6.42 8.55 -8.36
C PRO A 52 6.55 7.75 -7.05
N ILE A 53 7.75 7.30 -6.73
CA ILE A 53 8.06 6.50 -5.54
C ILE A 53 9.02 7.30 -4.66
N VAL A 54 8.76 7.30 -3.35
CA VAL A 54 9.61 7.93 -2.34
C VAL A 54 10.23 6.88 -1.42
N PRO A 55 11.48 7.08 -0.95
CA PRO A 55 12.12 6.12 -0.06
C PRO A 55 11.46 6.10 1.32
N ILE A 56 11.50 4.95 1.98
CA ILE A 56 11.11 4.83 3.39
C ILE A 56 12.19 5.56 4.22
N PRO A 57 11.81 6.41 5.20
CA PRO A 57 12.73 7.02 6.13
C PRO A 57 13.52 5.96 6.92
N LEU A 58 14.80 6.22 7.18
CA LEU A 58 15.65 5.28 7.93
C LEU A 58 15.21 5.07 9.38
N SER A 59 14.49 6.03 9.94
CA SER A 59 13.93 5.93 11.29
C SER A 59 12.64 6.73 11.40
N ARG A 60 11.75 6.27 12.26
CA ARG A 60 10.56 7.00 12.71
C ARG A 60 10.56 7.08 14.22
N ALA A 61 10.11 8.21 14.75
CA ALA A 61 9.91 8.37 16.19
C ALA A 61 8.65 7.62 16.63
N LEU A 62 8.83 6.47 17.28
CA LEU A 62 7.76 5.66 17.87
C LEU A 62 8.02 5.50 19.36
N ASP A 63 6.95 5.37 20.15
CA ASP A 63 7.05 5.08 21.58
C ASP A 63 7.53 3.64 21.80
N SER A 64 8.76 3.50 22.26
CA SER A 64 9.41 2.18 22.44
C SER A 64 8.69 1.28 23.45
N LYS A 65 8.01 1.85 24.46
CA LYS A 65 7.25 1.07 25.44
C LYS A 65 6.01 0.46 24.78
N ARG A 66 5.29 1.25 23.99
CA ARG A 66 4.12 0.78 23.25
C ARG A 66 4.50 -0.24 22.19
N VAL A 67 5.58 0.02 21.45
CA VAL A 67 6.12 -0.92 20.45
C VAL A 67 6.49 -2.26 21.09
N GLY A 68 7.26 -2.23 22.20
CA GLY A 68 7.67 -3.47 22.88
C GLY A 68 6.49 -4.24 23.48
N LEU A 69 5.49 -3.54 24.01
CA LEU A 69 4.26 -4.16 24.51
C LEU A 69 3.46 -4.77 23.35
N GLY A 70 3.34 -4.06 22.22
CA GLY A 70 2.69 -4.57 21.03
C GLY A 70 3.39 -5.79 20.44
N GLU A 71 4.72 -5.85 20.48
CA GLU A 71 5.49 -7.02 20.05
C GLU A 71 5.17 -8.26 20.92
N GLN A 72 5.08 -8.08 22.25
CA GLN A 72 4.69 -9.16 23.15
C GLN A 72 3.28 -9.66 22.84
N LEU A 73 2.31 -8.74 22.64
CA LEU A 73 0.94 -9.08 22.29
C LEU A 73 0.85 -9.78 20.93
N PHE A 74 1.62 -9.35 19.94
CA PHE A 74 1.62 -9.92 18.58
C PHE A 74 2.03 -11.40 18.58
N GLN A 75 2.86 -11.83 19.53
CA GLN A 75 3.35 -13.20 19.67
C GLN A 75 2.50 -14.04 20.64
N ASP A 76 1.59 -13.42 21.40
CA ASP A 76 0.89 -14.07 22.50
C ASP A 76 -0.35 -14.85 22.03
N VAL A 77 -0.32 -16.15 22.20
CA VAL A 77 -1.44 -17.05 21.88
C VAL A 77 -2.68 -16.82 22.77
N ARG A 78 -2.54 -16.12 23.91
CA ARG A 78 -3.67 -15.75 24.77
C ARG A 78 -4.66 -14.79 24.10
N LEU A 79 -4.27 -14.20 22.97
CA LEU A 79 -5.13 -13.33 22.16
C LEU A 79 -6.14 -14.12 21.30
N SER A 80 -6.04 -15.45 21.23
CA SER A 80 -7.08 -16.27 20.59
C SER A 80 -7.92 -17.01 21.63
N GLY A 81 -9.20 -17.26 21.28
CA GLY A 81 -10.17 -17.94 22.15
C GLY A 81 -9.67 -19.30 22.60
N ASP A 82 -9.15 -20.08 21.67
CA ASP A 82 -8.60 -21.42 21.87
C ASP A 82 -7.14 -21.45 22.41
N ARG A 83 -6.48 -20.30 22.52
CA ARG A 83 -5.05 -20.16 22.85
C ARG A 83 -4.13 -20.91 21.89
N GLY A 84 -4.59 -21.17 20.68
CA GLY A 84 -3.84 -21.92 19.66
C GLY A 84 -3.12 -21.04 18.65
N ARG A 85 -3.44 -19.75 18.60
CA ARG A 85 -2.96 -18.83 17.57
C ARG A 85 -2.58 -17.47 18.15
N SER A 86 -1.55 -16.87 17.56
CA SER A 86 -1.17 -15.47 17.75
C SER A 86 -1.17 -14.77 16.37
N CYS A 87 -0.95 -13.46 16.33
CA CYS A 87 -0.73 -12.76 15.07
C CYS A 87 0.47 -13.34 14.31
N ALA A 88 1.56 -13.66 15.04
CA ALA A 88 2.77 -14.27 14.46
C ALA A 88 2.53 -15.67 13.85
N THR A 89 1.44 -16.36 14.19
CA THR A 89 1.09 -17.66 13.60
C THR A 89 0.79 -17.54 12.10
N CYS A 90 0.08 -16.46 11.70
CA CYS A 90 -0.25 -16.19 10.30
C CYS A 90 0.71 -15.16 9.69
N HIS A 91 1.43 -14.40 10.51
CA HIS A 91 2.35 -13.34 10.09
C HIS A 91 3.76 -13.56 10.67
N PRO A 92 4.42 -14.71 10.40
CA PRO A 92 5.79 -14.96 10.90
C PRO A 92 6.75 -13.96 10.28
N LEU A 93 7.40 -13.14 11.13
CA LEU A 93 8.25 -12.05 10.66
C LEU A 93 9.48 -12.54 9.89
N GLU A 94 9.98 -13.72 10.25
CA GLU A 94 11.12 -14.37 9.58
C GLU A 94 10.78 -14.83 8.15
N GLN A 95 9.50 -14.98 7.84
CA GLN A 95 8.99 -15.45 6.54
C GLN A 95 8.36 -14.31 5.72
N GLY A 96 8.78 -13.08 5.95
CA GLY A 96 8.21 -11.94 5.21
C GLY A 96 6.90 -11.40 5.80
N GLY A 97 6.52 -11.80 7.02
CA GLY A 97 5.33 -11.30 7.72
C GLY A 97 4.00 -11.78 7.11
N MET A 98 4.01 -12.96 6.47
CA MET A 98 2.87 -13.63 5.87
C MET A 98 3.09 -15.15 5.89
N ASP A 99 2.02 -15.95 5.80
CA ASP A 99 2.11 -17.41 5.99
C ASP A 99 2.62 -18.19 4.77
N GLY A 100 2.76 -17.55 3.61
CA GLY A 100 3.28 -18.16 2.38
C GLY A 100 2.39 -19.24 1.79
N ARG A 101 1.16 -19.37 2.26
CA ARG A 101 0.26 -20.44 1.84
C ARG A 101 -0.66 -19.93 0.74
N PRO A 102 -0.85 -20.73 -0.33
CA PRO A 102 -1.94 -20.46 -1.24
C PRO A 102 -3.26 -20.59 -0.47
N VAL A 103 -4.24 -19.77 -0.83
CA VAL A 103 -5.58 -19.95 -0.30
C VAL A 103 -6.06 -21.33 -0.68
N THR A 104 -6.13 -22.24 0.28
CA THR A 104 -6.62 -23.59 0.02
C THR A 104 -8.11 -23.54 -0.22
N ALA A 105 -8.56 -24.35 -1.18
CA ALA A 105 -9.97 -24.52 -1.52
C ALA A 105 -10.81 -25.19 -0.39
N GLU A 106 -10.25 -25.38 0.77
CA GLU A 106 -10.96 -25.94 1.93
C GLU A 106 -11.94 -24.92 2.52
N GLY A 107 -12.98 -24.69 1.74
CA GLY A 107 -14.31 -24.52 2.25
C GLY A 107 -14.66 -23.22 2.96
N THR A 108 -13.87 -22.16 2.92
CA THR A 108 -14.36 -20.85 3.34
C THR A 108 -14.58 -19.94 2.16
N LEU A 109 -15.85 -19.71 1.79
CA LEU A 109 -16.23 -18.57 0.98
C LEU A 109 -15.45 -17.35 1.50
N HIS A 110 -14.60 -16.75 0.66
CA HIS A 110 -13.76 -15.59 0.97
C HIS A 110 -12.43 -15.84 1.75
N ALA A 111 -11.85 -17.03 1.69
CA ALA A 111 -10.46 -17.17 2.10
C ALA A 111 -9.56 -16.33 1.19
N ARG A 112 -8.81 -15.40 1.78
CA ARG A 112 -7.90 -14.51 1.06
C ARG A 112 -6.47 -14.78 1.45
N ASN A 113 -5.56 -14.54 0.52
CA ASN A 113 -4.12 -14.60 0.78
C ASN A 113 -3.75 -13.70 1.95
N THR A 114 -2.99 -14.22 2.90
CA THR A 114 -2.50 -13.49 4.06
C THR A 114 -1.50 -12.41 3.60
N PRO A 115 -1.84 -11.11 3.70
CA PRO A 115 -0.90 -10.07 3.27
C PRO A 115 0.23 -9.91 4.29
N THR A 116 1.40 -9.44 3.83
CA THR A 116 2.49 -9.08 4.74
C THR A 116 2.09 -7.97 5.71
N VAL A 117 2.57 -8.07 6.96
CA VAL A 117 2.48 -6.99 7.96
C VAL A 117 3.63 -5.99 7.85
N PHE A 118 4.68 -6.28 7.05
CA PHE A 118 5.75 -5.32 6.83
C PHE A 118 5.25 -4.11 6.03
N ASN A 119 5.68 -2.93 6.46
CA ASN A 119 5.30 -1.64 5.91
C ASN A 119 3.79 -1.36 5.95
N VAL A 120 3.02 -2.14 6.71
CA VAL A 120 1.56 -2.00 6.80
C VAL A 120 1.14 -0.62 7.33
N GLY A 121 1.93 -0.01 8.22
CA GLY A 121 1.72 1.34 8.73
C GLY A 121 1.79 2.46 7.67
N LEU A 122 2.21 2.14 6.44
CA LEU A 122 2.23 3.06 5.30
C LEU A 122 0.98 2.93 4.40
N ASN A 123 0.09 1.99 4.68
CA ASN A 123 -1.16 1.83 3.94
C ASN A 123 -2.22 2.85 4.38
N SER A 124 -3.08 3.26 3.47
CA SER A 124 -4.24 4.13 3.76
C SER A 124 -5.48 3.37 4.22
N SER A 125 -5.49 2.05 4.03
CA SER A 125 -6.57 1.14 4.44
C SER A 125 -6.05 -0.29 4.54
N PHE A 126 -6.80 -1.17 5.22
CA PHE A 126 -6.37 -2.52 5.57
C PHE A 126 -7.34 -3.55 5.03
N ASN A 127 -6.91 -4.81 4.98
CA ASN A 127 -7.52 -5.90 4.22
C ASN A 127 -7.47 -5.65 2.69
N TRP A 128 -7.74 -6.69 1.91
CA TRP A 128 -7.78 -6.59 0.45
C TRP A 128 -8.91 -5.69 -0.06
N ASP A 129 -10.03 -5.62 0.67
CA ASP A 129 -11.22 -4.83 0.32
C ASP A 129 -11.26 -3.45 0.98
N GLY A 130 -10.28 -3.12 1.83
CA GLY A 130 -10.22 -1.87 2.57
C GLY A 130 -11.32 -1.74 3.63
N SER A 131 -11.75 -2.84 4.22
CA SER A 131 -12.80 -2.87 5.25
C SER A 131 -12.40 -2.20 6.57
N ALA A 132 -11.12 -1.97 6.80
CA ALA A 132 -10.62 -1.21 7.95
C ALA A 132 -9.80 0.00 7.47
N VAL A 133 -9.93 1.13 8.18
CA VAL A 133 -9.26 2.41 7.85
C VAL A 133 -8.17 2.80 8.84
N THR A 134 -8.03 2.06 9.95
CA THR A 134 -6.93 2.18 10.91
C THR A 134 -6.43 0.79 11.30
N LEU A 135 -5.19 0.69 11.78
CA LEU A 135 -4.63 -0.56 12.29
C LEU A 135 -5.39 -1.05 13.52
N GLU A 136 -5.82 -0.13 14.39
CA GLU A 136 -6.62 -0.44 15.57
C GLU A 136 -7.97 -1.06 15.19
N ALA A 137 -8.67 -0.51 14.19
CA ALA A 137 -9.92 -1.06 13.70
C ALA A 137 -9.71 -2.42 13.00
N HIS A 138 -8.58 -2.59 12.32
CA HIS A 138 -8.18 -3.87 11.73
C HIS A 138 -7.94 -4.91 12.81
N ALA A 139 -7.10 -4.61 13.81
CA ALA A 139 -6.82 -5.51 14.93
C ALA A 139 -8.09 -5.90 15.70
N GLU A 140 -9.00 -4.93 15.94
CA GLU A 140 -10.32 -5.19 16.53
C GLU A 140 -11.10 -6.22 15.74
N THR A 141 -11.14 -6.06 14.41
CA THR A 141 -11.89 -6.98 13.53
C THR A 141 -11.27 -8.39 13.56
N VAL A 142 -9.94 -8.49 13.51
CA VAL A 142 -9.22 -9.76 13.55
C VAL A 142 -9.45 -10.48 14.88
N LEU A 143 -9.30 -9.77 16.01
CA LEU A 143 -9.48 -10.34 17.35
C LEU A 143 -10.88 -10.94 17.54
N ARG A 144 -11.90 -10.26 17.04
CA ARG A 144 -13.30 -10.68 17.21
C ARG A 144 -13.81 -11.64 16.16
N ASN A 145 -13.07 -11.88 15.09
CA ASN A 145 -13.51 -12.76 14.02
C ASN A 145 -13.47 -14.24 14.49
N PRO A 146 -14.62 -14.96 14.49
CA PRO A 146 -14.68 -16.35 14.97
C PRO A 146 -13.87 -17.33 14.10
N ARG A 147 -13.55 -16.96 12.87
CA ARG A 147 -12.70 -17.76 11.98
C ARG A 147 -11.21 -17.50 12.17
N LEU A 148 -10.84 -16.42 12.88
CA LEU A 148 -9.45 -16.01 13.13
C LEU A 148 -9.09 -16.18 14.60
N MET A 149 -9.28 -15.16 15.41
CA MET A 149 -8.87 -15.17 16.82
C MET A 149 -10.00 -15.55 17.78
N ASP A 150 -11.25 -15.39 17.40
CA ASP A 150 -12.46 -15.74 18.19
C ASP A 150 -12.41 -15.27 19.65
N MET A 151 -12.00 -14.01 19.87
CA MET A 151 -11.76 -13.44 21.18
C MET A 151 -12.84 -12.45 21.58
N THR A 152 -13.26 -12.49 22.84
CA THR A 152 -14.09 -11.46 23.44
C THR A 152 -13.27 -10.50 24.30
N TRP A 153 -13.70 -9.24 24.38
CA TRP A 153 -12.96 -8.25 25.16
C TRP A 153 -12.93 -8.54 26.67
N PRO A 154 -14.07 -8.95 27.31
CA PRO A 154 -14.02 -9.29 28.73
C PRO A 154 -13.02 -10.41 29.03
N GLU A 155 -12.97 -11.44 28.18
CA GLU A 155 -12.05 -12.56 28.37
C GLU A 155 -10.60 -12.15 28.15
N LEU A 156 -10.30 -11.40 27.08
CA LEU A 156 -8.93 -10.92 26.81
C LEU A 156 -8.40 -10.06 27.94
N LEU A 157 -9.19 -9.09 28.40
CA LEU A 157 -8.77 -8.22 29.49
C LEU A 157 -8.60 -9.00 30.82
N ALA A 158 -9.43 -9.98 31.09
CA ALA A 158 -9.25 -10.86 32.24
C ALA A 158 -7.96 -11.69 32.16
N ARG A 159 -7.65 -12.28 30.97
CA ARG A 159 -6.43 -13.05 30.77
C ARG A 159 -5.16 -12.21 30.93
N LEU A 160 -5.13 -11.01 30.31
CA LEU A 160 -3.99 -10.10 30.40
C LEU A 160 -3.86 -9.49 31.81
N GLY A 161 -5.01 -9.17 32.46
CA GLY A 161 -5.05 -8.61 33.80
C GLY A 161 -4.63 -9.59 34.91
N ALA A 162 -4.69 -10.88 34.64
CA ALA A 162 -4.17 -11.92 35.55
C ALA A 162 -2.63 -12.04 35.51
N ASP A 163 -1.98 -11.39 34.55
CA ASP A 163 -0.52 -11.41 34.38
C ASP A 163 0.09 -10.10 34.90
N ALA A 164 0.81 -10.16 36.01
CA ALA A 164 1.46 -9.00 36.64
C ALA A 164 2.45 -8.29 35.68
N GLY A 165 3.08 -9.03 34.76
CA GLY A 165 3.97 -8.47 33.75
C GLY A 165 3.22 -7.56 32.77
N TYR A 166 2.06 -7.99 32.28
CA TYR A 166 1.22 -7.16 31.43
C TYR A 166 0.63 -5.95 32.15
N VAL A 167 0.14 -6.16 33.40
CA VAL A 167 -0.38 -5.05 34.21
C VAL A 167 0.69 -3.97 34.40
N SER A 168 1.92 -4.37 34.72
CA SER A 168 3.06 -3.47 34.86
C SER A 168 3.43 -2.77 33.54
N ALA A 169 3.52 -3.53 32.44
CA ALA A 169 3.89 -3.01 31.14
C ALA A 169 2.86 -2.01 30.59
N PHE A 170 1.56 -2.32 30.74
CA PHE A 170 0.49 -1.37 30.40
C PHE A 170 0.51 -0.12 31.27
N GLY A 171 0.74 -0.25 32.59
CA GLY A 171 0.89 0.89 33.48
C GLY A 171 2.08 1.80 33.15
N ALA A 172 3.17 1.21 32.61
CA ALA A 172 4.34 1.96 32.19
C ALA A 172 4.17 2.65 30.83
N ALA A 173 3.32 2.12 29.94
CA ALA A 173 3.10 2.64 28.59
C ALA A 173 1.89 3.57 28.49
N TYR A 174 0.91 3.44 29.38
CA TYR A 174 -0.35 4.18 29.33
C TYR A 174 -0.81 4.64 30.71
N PRO A 175 -1.20 5.93 30.86
CA PRO A 175 -1.64 6.47 32.15
C PRO A 175 -2.85 5.74 32.76
N ASN A 176 -3.74 5.20 31.92
CA ASN A 176 -4.94 4.46 32.33
C ASN A 176 -4.78 2.93 32.26
N GLY A 177 -3.54 2.44 32.13
CA GLY A 177 -3.18 1.01 32.22
C GLY A 177 -3.80 0.12 31.15
N LEU A 178 -4.16 -1.11 31.56
CA LEU A 178 -4.73 -2.11 30.67
C LEU A 178 -6.21 -1.80 30.34
N THR A 179 -6.46 -1.41 29.11
CA THR A 179 -7.79 -1.15 28.56
C THR A 179 -7.88 -1.65 27.12
N ARG A 180 -9.09 -1.86 26.61
CA ARG A 180 -9.30 -2.23 25.20
C ARG A 180 -8.62 -1.27 24.22
N PRO A 181 -8.78 0.07 24.29
CA PRO A 181 -8.08 0.98 23.38
C PRO A 181 -6.55 0.85 23.45
N ASN A 182 -6.00 0.63 24.65
CA ASN A 182 -4.56 0.53 24.83
C ASN A 182 -3.99 -0.79 24.27
N VAL A 183 -4.73 -1.88 24.33
CA VAL A 183 -4.35 -3.15 23.66
C VAL A 183 -4.28 -2.95 22.16
N LEU A 184 -5.28 -2.31 21.57
CA LEU A 184 -5.32 -2.02 20.13
C LEU A 184 -4.22 -1.05 19.69
N ASP A 185 -3.98 0.02 20.47
CA ASP A 185 -2.90 0.99 20.19
C ASP A 185 -1.50 0.35 20.32
N ALA A 186 -1.29 -0.54 21.29
CA ALA A 186 -0.03 -1.25 21.43
C ALA A 186 0.24 -2.16 20.20
N LEU A 187 -0.74 -2.97 19.80
CA LEU A 187 -0.64 -3.78 18.59
C LEU A 187 -0.35 -2.92 17.35
N ALA A 188 -1.13 -1.86 17.15
CA ALA A 188 -0.94 -0.94 16.03
C ALA A 188 0.41 -0.20 16.10
N SER A 189 0.92 0.12 17.28
CA SER A 189 2.25 0.73 17.45
C SER A 189 3.36 -0.22 17.04
N PHE A 190 3.24 -1.51 17.35
CA PHE A 190 4.16 -2.52 16.87
C PHE A 190 4.06 -2.70 15.36
N GLU A 191 2.87 -2.84 14.79
CA GLU A 191 2.69 -2.98 13.35
C GLU A 191 3.24 -1.76 12.58
N ARG A 192 3.09 -0.53 13.11
CA ARG A 192 3.73 0.68 12.55
C ARG A 192 5.25 0.64 12.61
N SER A 193 5.85 -0.13 13.52
CA SER A 193 7.30 -0.30 13.63
C SER A 193 7.87 -1.32 12.65
N LEU A 194 7.01 -2.14 12.01
CA LEU A 194 7.41 -3.17 11.06
C LEU A 194 7.77 -2.55 9.69
N GLU A 195 8.66 -1.58 9.68
CA GLU A 195 9.17 -0.97 8.47
C GLU A 195 10.45 -1.65 7.99
N THR A 196 10.60 -1.71 6.66
CA THR A 196 11.78 -2.29 6.01
C THR A 196 12.47 -1.24 5.14
N PRO A 197 13.09 -0.21 5.74
CA PRO A 197 13.83 0.80 5.00
C PRO A 197 15.11 0.23 4.39
N ASP A 198 15.82 1.09 3.67
CA ASP A 198 17.16 0.83 3.16
C ASP A 198 17.26 -0.32 2.15
N SER A 199 16.20 -0.50 1.35
CA SER A 199 16.27 -1.32 0.15
C SER A 199 17.28 -0.73 -0.85
N ALA A 200 17.77 -1.54 -1.81
CA ALA A 200 18.64 -1.04 -2.86
C ALA A 200 17.96 0.12 -3.62
N PHE A 201 16.65 0.01 -3.86
CA PHE A 201 15.90 1.08 -4.52
C PHE A 201 15.76 2.34 -3.65
N ASP A 202 15.58 2.22 -2.32
CA ASP A 202 15.58 3.39 -1.43
C ASP A 202 16.90 4.13 -1.45
N ARG A 203 18.03 3.42 -1.47
CA ARG A 203 19.37 4.02 -1.58
C ARG A 203 19.55 4.73 -2.92
N TYR A 204 19.09 4.12 -4.01
CA TYR A 204 19.08 4.74 -5.33
C TYR A 204 18.27 6.05 -5.34
N LEU A 205 17.07 6.06 -4.76
CA LEU A 205 16.23 7.26 -4.65
C LEU A 205 16.87 8.36 -3.77
N ARG A 206 17.69 7.98 -2.80
CA ARG A 206 18.51 8.92 -1.99
C ARG A 206 19.78 9.41 -2.69
N GLY A 207 20.00 9.03 -3.95
CA GLY A 207 21.11 9.50 -4.77
C GLY A 207 22.29 8.53 -4.90
N GLU A 208 22.26 7.35 -4.28
CA GLU A 208 23.28 6.31 -4.44
C GLU A 208 23.09 5.57 -5.77
N ARG A 209 23.56 6.19 -6.86
CA ARG A 209 23.30 5.68 -8.23
C ARG A 209 23.80 4.26 -8.48
N ASN A 210 24.83 3.82 -7.78
CA ASN A 210 25.42 2.48 -7.89
C ASN A 210 24.66 1.43 -7.06
N ALA A 211 23.63 1.82 -6.30
CA ALA A 211 22.78 0.88 -5.56
C ALA A 211 21.96 -0.04 -6.48
N LEU A 212 21.78 0.34 -7.75
CA LEU A 212 21.12 -0.46 -8.77
C LEU A 212 22.06 -0.79 -9.92
N THR A 213 21.96 -2.00 -10.43
CA THR A 213 22.58 -2.43 -11.70
C THR A 213 21.88 -1.77 -12.89
N GLU A 214 22.47 -1.88 -14.07
CA GLU A 214 21.88 -1.36 -15.31
C GLU A 214 20.57 -2.08 -15.66
N SER A 215 20.50 -3.40 -15.46
CA SER A 215 19.28 -4.17 -15.72
C SER A 215 18.12 -3.79 -14.77
N GLU A 216 18.40 -3.57 -13.49
CA GLU A 216 17.43 -3.11 -12.50
C GLU A 216 16.91 -1.70 -12.83
N ARG A 217 17.78 -0.78 -13.25
CA ARG A 217 17.38 0.56 -13.72
C ARG A 217 16.50 0.46 -14.96
N ARG A 218 16.84 -0.40 -15.92
CA ARG A 218 16.00 -0.65 -17.09
C ARG A 218 14.64 -1.22 -16.72
N GLY A 219 14.59 -2.14 -15.76
CA GLY A 219 13.35 -2.67 -15.18
C GLY A 219 12.48 -1.57 -14.58
N TYR A 220 13.07 -0.65 -13.81
CA TYR A 220 12.37 0.50 -13.27
C TYR A 220 11.84 1.44 -14.37
N MET A 221 12.60 1.68 -15.42
CA MET A 221 12.14 2.48 -16.56
C MET A 221 10.94 1.82 -17.25
N LEU A 222 10.95 0.50 -17.45
CA LEU A 222 9.81 -0.24 -17.99
C LEU A 222 8.59 -0.14 -17.06
N PHE A 223 8.78 -0.30 -15.75
CA PHE A 223 7.73 -0.15 -14.74
C PHE A 223 7.04 1.22 -14.82
N LYS A 224 7.80 2.30 -14.98
CA LYS A 224 7.26 3.65 -15.19
C LYS A 224 6.58 3.79 -16.55
N THR A 225 7.27 3.44 -17.62
CA THR A 225 6.81 3.65 -19.01
C THR A 225 5.56 2.85 -19.35
N TYR A 226 5.41 1.66 -18.76
CA TYR A 226 4.24 0.83 -18.95
C TYR A 226 3.04 1.22 -18.08
N GLY A 227 3.23 2.15 -17.16
CA GLY A 227 2.17 2.70 -16.32
C GLY A 227 1.94 1.94 -15.02
N CYS A 228 2.78 0.98 -14.63
CA CYS A 228 2.66 0.30 -13.34
C CYS A 228 2.70 1.29 -12.16
N ALA A 229 3.57 2.32 -12.27
CA ALA A 229 3.71 3.36 -11.27
C ALA A 229 2.46 4.27 -11.11
N THR A 230 1.47 4.17 -12.00
CA THR A 230 0.20 4.91 -11.85
C THR A 230 -0.59 4.43 -10.62
N CYS A 231 -0.52 3.13 -10.33
CA CYS A 231 -1.18 2.52 -9.18
C CYS A 231 -0.18 2.16 -8.06
N HIS A 232 1.01 1.73 -8.44
CA HIS A 232 2.08 1.34 -7.51
C HIS A 232 3.06 2.50 -7.31
N GLN A 233 2.67 3.46 -6.46
CA GLN A 233 3.39 4.71 -6.21
C GLN A 233 3.51 5.03 -4.72
N GLY A 234 4.15 6.16 -4.42
CA GLY A 234 4.34 6.65 -3.06
C GLY A 234 5.36 5.83 -2.27
N MET A 235 5.38 6.04 -0.96
CA MET A 235 6.39 5.43 -0.07
C MET A 235 6.27 3.90 -0.02
N ASN A 236 5.05 3.38 -0.04
CA ASN A 236 4.79 1.93 0.03
C ASN A 236 4.70 1.25 -1.34
N VAL A 237 4.97 1.96 -2.43
CA VAL A 237 4.84 1.44 -3.81
C VAL A 237 3.48 0.76 -4.01
N GLY A 238 2.42 1.45 -3.57
CA GLY A 238 1.04 0.97 -3.47
C GLY A 238 0.45 1.23 -2.07
N GLY A 239 -0.62 0.55 -1.70
CA GLY A 239 -1.28 0.65 -0.39
C GLY A 239 -2.15 1.89 -0.18
N ASN A 240 -2.23 2.79 -1.14
CA ASN A 240 -2.83 4.11 -1.01
C ASN A 240 -4.04 4.38 -1.91
N MET A 241 -4.48 3.39 -2.67
CA MET A 241 -5.64 3.51 -3.56
C MET A 241 -6.34 2.19 -3.79
N PHE A 242 -7.52 2.26 -4.39
CA PHE A 242 -8.32 1.11 -4.83
C PHE A 242 -8.35 1.04 -6.34
N GLN A 243 -8.34 -0.17 -6.89
CA GLN A 243 -8.44 -0.39 -8.33
C GLN A 243 -9.21 -1.68 -8.62
N LYS A 244 -9.98 -1.67 -9.71
CA LYS A 244 -10.60 -2.89 -10.21
C LYS A 244 -9.52 -3.84 -10.72
N PHE A 245 -9.58 -5.09 -10.29
CA PHE A 245 -8.72 -6.14 -10.82
C PHE A 245 -9.32 -6.63 -12.14
N GLY A 246 -8.53 -6.57 -13.23
CA GLY A 246 -9.02 -6.89 -14.57
C GLY A 246 -9.75 -5.71 -15.24
N VAL A 247 -8.98 -4.65 -15.58
CA VAL A 247 -9.52 -3.48 -16.33
C VAL A 247 -9.62 -3.78 -17.83
N PHE A 248 -8.66 -4.51 -18.39
CA PHE A 248 -8.56 -4.79 -19.83
C PHE A 248 -8.91 -6.24 -20.21
N ALA A 249 -8.99 -7.12 -19.25
CA ALA A 249 -9.46 -8.49 -19.48
C ALA A 249 -10.31 -8.93 -18.30
N ASP A 250 -11.47 -9.49 -18.57
CA ASP A 250 -12.29 -10.07 -17.51
C ASP A 250 -11.51 -11.21 -16.84
N VAL A 251 -11.16 -11.00 -15.59
CA VAL A 251 -10.80 -12.10 -14.72
C VAL A 251 -12.13 -12.78 -14.45
N ASP A 252 -12.28 -14.01 -14.88
CA ASP A 252 -13.52 -14.78 -14.99
C ASP A 252 -14.55 -14.51 -13.88
N VAL A 253 -15.37 -13.47 -14.08
CA VAL A 253 -16.36 -12.96 -13.11
C VAL A 253 -17.56 -13.88 -12.90
N GLN A 254 -17.64 -14.95 -13.68
CA GLN A 254 -18.77 -15.88 -13.67
C GLN A 254 -18.50 -17.16 -12.86
N GLN A 255 -17.28 -17.34 -12.34
CA GLN A 255 -17.00 -18.52 -11.51
C GLN A 255 -17.72 -18.42 -10.15
N PRO A 256 -18.39 -19.51 -9.73
CA PRO A 256 -18.96 -19.58 -8.38
C PRO A 256 -17.88 -19.34 -7.31
N GLY A 257 -18.16 -18.45 -6.36
CA GLY A 257 -17.24 -18.15 -5.26
C GLY A 257 -16.19 -17.09 -5.55
N ILE A 258 -16.29 -16.34 -6.65
CA ILE A 258 -15.39 -15.22 -6.93
C ILE A 258 -15.47 -14.15 -5.83
N ASP A 259 -14.31 -13.66 -5.42
CA ASP A 259 -14.24 -12.55 -4.46
C ASP A 259 -14.63 -11.22 -5.13
N LEU A 260 -15.71 -10.63 -4.66
CA LEU A 260 -16.21 -9.36 -5.17
C LEU A 260 -15.49 -8.15 -4.60
N GLY A 261 -14.45 -8.35 -3.76
CA GLY A 261 -13.61 -7.30 -3.22
C GLY A 261 -14.41 -6.27 -2.41
N ARG A 262 -14.17 -4.99 -2.70
CA ARG A 262 -14.77 -3.86 -1.98
C ARG A 262 -16.31 -3.82 -2.03
N TYR A 263 -16.92 -4.47 -2.99
CA TYR A 263 -18.38 -4.63 -3.02
C TYR A 263 -18.94 -5.23 -1.73
N HIS A 264 -18.21 -6.15 -1.08
CA HIS A 264 -18.61 -6.71 0.22
C HIS A 264 -18.68 -5.67 1.34
N VAL A 265 -17.95 -4.56 1.20
CA VAL A 265 -17.92 -3.46 2.18
C VAL A 265 -18.98 -2.40 1.85
N THR A 266 -19.14 -2.07 0.56
CA THR A 266 -19.92 -0.90 0.14
C THR A 266 -21.32 -1.24 -0.39
N GLY A 267 -21.54 -2.46 -0.90
CA GLY A 267 -22.76 -2.86 -1.62
C GLY A 267 -22.93 -2.16 -2.98
N VAL A 268 -21.96 -1.35 -3.40
CA VAL A 268 -22.06 -0.56 -4.63
C VAL A 268 -21.55 -1.35 -5.83
N SER A 269 -22.36 -1.53 -6.88
CA SER A 269 -22.03 -2.38 -8.02
C SER A 269 -20.70 -2.05 -8.73
N ARG A 270 -20.34 -0.77 -8.80
CA ARG A 270 -19.03 -0.36 -9.40
C ARG A 270 -17.81 -0.84 -8.59
N ASP A 271 -17.99 -1.20 -7.32
CA ASP A 271 -16.94 -1.68 -6.44
C ASP A 271 -16.73 -3.21 -6.52
N ARG A 272 -17.42 -3.88 -7.45
CA ARG A 272 -17.16 -5.30 -7.73
C ARG A 272 -15.77 -5.50 -8.26
N GLN A 273 -15.05 -6.47 -7.65
CA GLN A 273 -13.65 -6.79 -7.95
C GLN A 273 -12.69 -5.60 -7.80
N VAL A 274 -13.08 -4.61 -7.03
CA VAL A 274 -12.19 -3.53 -6.60
C VAL A 274 -11.46 -3.97 -5.35
N PHE A 275 -10.14 -3.84 -5.37
CA PHE A 275 -9.26 -4.18 -4.26
C PHE A 275 -8.33 -3.01 -3.94
N ARG A 276 -7.86 -2.96 -2.71
CA ARG A 276 -6.74 -2.09 -2.39
C ARG A 276 -5.52 -2.54 -3.20
N VAL A 277 -4.91 -1.61 -3.90
CA VAL A 277 -3.64 -1.87 -4.61
C VAL A 277 -2.60 -2.29 -3.57
N PRO A 278 -2.05 -3.50 -3.63
CA PRO A 278 -1.11 -3.97 -2.62
C PRO A 278 0.22 -3.22 -2.71
N SER A 279 0.93 -3.16 -1.58
CA SER A 279 2.34 -2.73 -1.58
C SER A 279 3.18 -3.67 -2.43
N LEU A 280 4.15 -3.11 -3.15
CA LEU A 280 5.21 -3.89 -3.80
C LEU A 280 6.51 -3.92 -3.00
N ARG A 281 6.56 -3.25 -1.84
CA ARG A 281 7.69 -3.42 -0.92
C ARG A 281 7.79 -4.88 -0.49
N ASN A 282 8.98 -5.44 -0.58
CA ASN A 282 9.27 -6.84 -0.26
C ASN A 282 8.53 -7.87 -1.15
N VAL A 283 7.94 -7.46 -2.28
CA VAL A 283 7.11 -8.33 -3.12
C VAL A 283 7.84 -9.59 -3.58
N ALA A 284 9.16 -9.53 -3.78
CA ALA A 284 9.97 -10.67 -4.20
C ALA A 284 10.05 -11.81 -3.16
N VAL A 285 9.68 -11.54 -1.90
CA VAL A 285 9.76 -12.51 -0.79
C VAL A 285 8.40 -12.74 -0.12
N THR A 286 7.32 -12.28 -0.74
CA THR A 286 5.95 -12.37 -0.19
C THR A 286 4.96 -13.08 -1.14
N GLY A 287 5.42 -14.04 -1.90
CA GLY A 287 4.54 -14.97 -2.64
C GLY A 287 3.79 -15.92 -1.71
N PRO A 288 2.64 -16.49 -2.13
CA PRO A 288 2.00 -16.33 -3.43
C PRO A 288 1.30 -14.98 -3.62
N TYR A 289 0.93 -14.66 -4.86
CA TYR A 289 0.49 -13.33 -5.25
C TYR A 289 -1.03 -13.23 -5.44
N PHE A 290 -1.51 -11.96 -5.41
CA PHE A 290 -2.90 -11.55 -5.50
C PHE A 290 -3.75 -11.91 -4.26
N HIS A 291 -4.99 -11.43 -4.25
CA HIS A 291 -5.93 -11.61 -3.14
C HIS A 291 -6.32 -13.08 -2.92
N ASP A 292 -6.23 -13.88 -3.97
CA ASP A 292 -6.57 -15.31 -3.95
C ASP A 292 -5.35 -16.23 -3.78
N GLY A 293 -4.12 -15.69 -3.81
CA GLY A 293 -2.89 -16.46 -3.63
C GLY A 293 -2.65 -17.55 -4.68
N ARG A 294 -3.31 -17.50 -5.84
CA ARG A 294 -3.20 -18.56 -6.86
C ARG A 294 -1.98 -18.44 -7.74
N THR A 295 -1.33 -17.30 -7.74
CA THR A 295 -0.15 -17.07 -8.59
C THR A 295 1.12 -17.29 -7.76
N ALA A 296 1.87 -18.33 -8.10
CA ALA A 296 3.02 -18.78 -7.29
C ALA A 296 4.30 -17.98 -7.56
N SER A 297 4.54 -17.52 -8.80
CA SER A 297 5.79 -16.83 -9.16
C SER A 297 5.59 -15.34 -9.43
N LEU A 298 6.63 -14.55 -9.14
CA LEU A 298 6.61 -13.11 -9.38
C LEU A 298 6.54 -12.78 -10.88
N GLU A 299 7.19 -13.58 -11.72
CA GLU A 299 7.14 -13.47 -13.17
C GLU A 299 5.70 -13.62 -13.67
N ALA A 300 5.00 -14.67 -13.23
CA ALA A 300 3.60 -14.89 -13.59
C ALA A 300 2.69 -13.77 -13.08
N ALA A 301 2.98 -13.18 -11.91
CA ALA A 301 2.25 -12.04 -11.40
C ALA A 301 2.46 -10.77 -12.25
N VAL A 302 3.69 -10.50 -12.69
CA VAL A 302 4.03 -9.39 -13.59
C VAL A 302 3.33 -9.56 -14.94
N ASP A 303 3.38 -10.74 -15.55
CA ASP A 303 2.72 -11.03 -16.84
C ASP A 303 1.20 -10.92 -16.71
N THR A 304 0.63 -11.39 -15.61
CA THR A 304 -0.80 -11.24 -15.33
C THR A 304 -1.18 -9.76 -15.22
N MET A 305 -0.44 -8.94 -14.45
CA MET A 305 -0.70 -7.50 -14.34
C MET A 305 -0.58 -6.80 -15.70
N ALA A 306 0.44 -7.13 -16.49
CA ALA A 306 0.59 -6.55 -17.82
C ALA A 306 -0.63 -6.85 -18.71
N ARG A 307 -1.11 -8.07 -18.71
CA ARG A 307 -2.25 -8.52 -19.52
C ARG A 307 -3.59 -7.96 -19.02
N VAL A 308 -3.90 -8.15 -17.72
CA VAL A 308 -5.25 -7.86 -17.22
C VAL A 308 -5.44 -6.42 -16.79
N GLN A 309 -4.37 -5.74 -16.38
CA GLN A 309 -4.44 -4.38 -15.84
C GLN A 309 -4.00 -3.32 -16.84
N LEU A 310 -3.12 -3.67 -17.80
CA LEU A 310 -2.56 -2.75 -18.76
C LEU A 310 -2.93 -3.11 -20.22
N GLY A 311 -3.63 -4.23 -20.46
CA GLY A 311 -3.99 -4.71 -21.80
C GLY A 311 -2.78 -4.98 -22.69
N ARG A 312 -1.66 -5.41 -22.12
CA ARG A 312 -0.36 -5.50 -22.78
C ARG A 312 0.26 -6.87 -22.64
N THR A 313 0.88 -7.36 -23.70
CA THR A 313 1.81 -8.48 -23.65
C THR A 313 3.23 -7.94 -23.60
N LEU A 314 4.01 -8.39 -22.61
CA LEU A 314 5.42 -8.01 -22.48
C LEU A 314 6.26 -8.73 -23.55
N ARG A 315 7.28 -8.04 -24.05
CA ARG A 315 8.25 -8.62 -25.00
C ARG A 315 9.20 -9.57 -24.26
N PRO A 316 9.84 -10.52 -24.98
CA PRO A 316 10.83 -11.41 -24.38
C PRO A 316 11.90 -10.63 -23.59
N GLY A 317 12.12 -11.05 -22.34
CA GLY A 317 13.08 -10.44 -21.42
C GLY A 317 12.58 -9.22 -20.61
N GLU A 318 11.46 -8.59 -20.98
CA GLU A 318 10.93 -7.43 -20.23
C GLU A 318 10.39 -7.84 -18.86
N THR A 319 9.69 -8.99 -18.78
CA THR A 319 9.25 -9.56 -17.50
C THR A 319 10.42 -9.72 -16.54
N LYS A 320 11.53 -10.31 -17.03
CA LYS A 320 12.75 -10.50 -16.22
C LYS A 320 13.30 -9.17 -15.69
N LEU A 321 13.41 -8.14 -16.55
CA LEU A 321 13.90 -6.83 -16.14
C LEU A 321 13.01 -6.19 -15.06
N ILE A 322 11.68 -6.27 -15.23
CA ILE A 322 10.74 -5.75 -14.23
C ILE A 322 10.88 -6.52 -12.91
N VAL A 323 11.01 -7.84 -12.96
CA VAL A 323 11.21 -8.68 -11.77
C VAL A 323 12.53 -8.34 -11.08
N GLU A 324 13.64 -8.13 -11.82
CA GLU A 324 14.91 -7.67 -11.25
C GLU A 324 14.75 -6.33 -10.52
N PHE A 325 14.00 -5.39 -11.09
CA PHE A 325 13.65 -4.15 -10.38
C PHE A 325 12.85 -4.44 -9.11
N LEU A 326 11.83 -5.28 -9.16
CA LEU A 326 10.98 -5.59 -8.00
C LEU A 326 11.78 -6.24 -6.86
N HIS A 327 12.82 -7.00 -7.14
CA HIS A 327 13.76 -7.50 -6.13
C HIS A 327 14.45 -6.38 -5.35
N THR A 328 14.74 -5.24 -6.00
CA THR A 328 15.39 -4.09 -5.35
C THR A 328 14.52 -3.39 -4.31
N LEU A 329 13.20 -3.71 -4.26
CA LEU A 329 12.25 -3.19 -3.27
C LEU A 329 12.28 -3.96 -1.95
N THR A 330 13.09 -5.02 -1.85
CA THR A 330 13.28 -5.77 -0.62
C THR A 330 14.16 -4.97 0.34
N GLY A 331 13.59 -4.62 1.49
CA GLY A 331 14.27 -3.80 2.48
C GLY A 331 14.82 -4.62 3.65
N ARG A 332 15.26 -3.91 4.69
CA ARG A 332 15.89 -4.52 5.88
C ARG A 332 14.99 -4.38 7.09
N TYR A 333 14.83 -5.46 7.82
CA TYR A 333 14.22 -5.46 9.15
C TYR A 333 15.26 -5.77 10.20
N ARG A 334 15.41 -4.89 11.20
CA ARG A 334 16.44 -5.01 12.26
C ARG A 334 17.84 -5.23 11.68
N GLY A 335 18.19 -4.50 10.61
CA GLY A 335 19.49 -4.56 9.95
C GLY A 335 19.70 -5.75 9.00
N ARG A 336 18.76 -6.69 8.89
CA ARG A 336 18.84 -7.87 8.04
C ARG A 336 17.94 -7.74 6.82
N LEU A 337 18.44 -8.17 5.66
CA LEU A 337 17.61 -8.22 4.45
C LEU A 337 16.47 -9.22 4.64
N LEU A 338 15.24 -8.80 4.35
CA LEU A 338 14.08 -9.65 4.52
C LEU A 338 14.13 -10.86 3.58
N GLY A 339 13.65 -12.03 4.02
CA GLY A 339 13.61 -13.26 3.22
C GLY A 339 14.93 -14.04 3.15
N HIS A 340 16.02 -13.56 3.76
CA HIS A 340 17.22 -14.37 3.92
C HIS A 340 17.11 -15.15 5.24
N ALA A 341 17.14 -16.47 5.14
CA ALA A 341 17.14 -17.36 6.29
C ALA A 341 18.21 -16.94 7.29
N LEU A 342 17.84 -16.89 8.57
CA LEU A 342 18.80 -16.71 9.64
C LEU A 342 19.79 -17.86 9.60
N PRO A 343 21.12 -17.65 9.80
CA PRO A 343 21.94 -18.72 10.29
C PRO A 343 21.30 -19.20 11.59
N VAL A 344 20.93 -20.46 11.63
CA VAL A 344 20.53 -21.11 12.89
C VAL A 344 21.81 -21.12 13.72
N ASP A 345 21.92 -20.21 14.70
CA ASP A 345 22.95 -20.31 15.72
C ASP A 345 22.73 -21.66 16.43
N ARG A 346 23.63 -22.60 16.15
CA ARG A 346 23.68 -23.91 16.78
C ARG A 346 24.35 -23.78 18.14
#